data_1e4565611852b9c0ba3d4a0d80e258c9
#
_entry.id   1e4565611852b9c0ba3d4a0d80e258c9
#
_cell.length_a   1.000
_cell.length_b   1.000
_cell.length_c   1.000
_cell.angle_alpha   90.00
_cell.angle_beta   90.00
_cell.angle_gamma   90.00
#
_symmetry.space_group_name_H-M   'P 1'
#
loop_
_entity.id
_entity.type
_entity.pdbx_description
1 polymer ?
#
loop_
_entity_poly.entity_id
_entity_poly.type
_entity_poly.pdbx_seq_one_letter_code
_entity_poly.pdbx_strand_id
1 'polypeptide(L)'
;YIWSRRIFKKKLSNKNNIVIALDRDSKTLTTARKLTKEFKDRFIFVNEKFSNIDKLKFSNRNLKAIIFDLGYSINQINDLEKGLSFNSKGKLNMRLGKNLISAHDVVNKMPYEELSKVFRYFGEEQKSKIIAKNIINIRSKKIILTEDLVNIIENIKKKHSKINKSTKVFQSLRILVNNEISQLMLGLINSFKLLPIGGILAVVTFHSIEDRIVKFFFKNYSEDKKNSRYFPEIKKNKKIFKIINKKPITPSKNEIILNPPSRS
;
A
#
# COMPACT_ATOMS: atom_id res chain seq x y z
N TYR A 1 -10.38 -4.01 1.78
CA TYR A 1 -11.76 -3.76 1.31
C TYR A 1 -12.84 -4.37 2.19
N ILE A 2 -12.64 -5.54 2.77
CA ILE A 2 -13.58 -6.11 3.77
C ILE A 2 -13.44 -5.38 5.10
N TRP A 3 -12.21 -5.04 5.49
CA TRP A 3 -11.90 -4.28 6.70
C TRP A 3 -12.45 -2.86 6.64
N SER A 4 -12.18 -2.12 5.59
CA SER A 4 -12.70 -0.78 5.40
C SER A 4 -14.22 -0.76 5.39
N ARG A 5 -14.88 -1.71 4.75
CA ARG A 5 -16.35 -1.82 4.75
C ARG A 5 -16.93 -2.09 6.14
N ARG A 6 -16.28 -2.94 6.97
CA ARG A 6 -16.71 -3.18 8.37
C ARG A 6 -16.48 -1.96 9.24
N ILE A 7 -15.34 -1.29 9.13
CA ILE A 7 -15.04 -0.04 9.84
C ILE A 7 -16.05 1.03 9.44
N PHE A 8 -16.33 1.21 8.16
CA PHE A 8 -17.30 2.20 7.68
C PHE A 8 -18.69 1.94 8.23
N LYS A 9 -19.20 0.71 8.16
CA LYS A 9 -20.51 0.35 8.71
C LYS A 9 -20.56 0.57 10.23
N LYS A 10 -19.54 0.16 10.97
CA LYS A 10 -19.47 0.37 12.42
C LYS A 10 -19.40 1.86 12.78
N LYS A 11 -18.66 2.68 12.03
CA LYS A 11 -18.59 4.13 12.27
C LYS A 11 -19.87 4.84 11.85
N LEU A 12 -20.50 4.42 10.76
CA LEU A 12 -21.78 4.96 10.29
C LEU A 12 -22.99 4.47 11.07
N SER A 13 -22.84 3.46 11.94
CA SER A 13 -23.91 3.07 12.88
C SER A 13 -24.26 4.20 13.86
N ASN A 14 -23.28 5.03 14.23
CA ASN A 14 -23.54 6.27 14.94
C ASN A 14 -24.06 7.34 13.97
N LYS A 15 -25.27 7.84 14.19
CA LYS A 15 -25.98 8.79 13.32
C LYS A 15 -25.26 10.12 13.13
N ASN A 16 -24.37 10.51 14.05
CA ASN A 16 -23.63 11.78 14.02
C ASN A 16 -22.29 11.69 13.25
N ASN A 17 -21.89 10.50 12.81
CA ASN A 17 -20.63 10.34 12.12
C ASN A 17 -20.78 10.47 10.62
N ILE A 18 -19.80 11.16 10.00
CA ILE A 18 -19.64 11.24 8.55
C ILE A 18 -18.34 10.51 8.21
N VAL A 19 -18.36 9.71 7.16
CA VAL A 19 -17.18 9.03 6.62
C VAL A 19 -16.91 9.54 5.22
N ILE A 20 -15.67 9.99 5.01
CA ILE A 20 -15.17 10.36 3.69
C ILE A 20 -14.18 9.28 3.27
N ALA A 21 -14.50 8.57 2.20
CA ALA A 21 -13.70 7.46 1.68
C ALA A 21 -13.00 7.88 0.39
N LEU A 22 -11.67 7.65 0.34
CA LEU A 22 -10.86 7.92 -0.84
C LEU A 22 -10.38 6.60 -1.44
N ASP A 23 -10.54 6.46 -2.74
CA ASP A 23 -9.92 5.38 -3.51
C ASP A 23 -9.66 5.86 -4.94
N ARG A 24 -8.47 5.59 -5.46
CA ARG A 24 -8.08 5.96 -6.82
C ARG A 24 -8.59 4.98 -7.90
N ASP A 25 -9.02 3.78 -7.50
CA ASP A 25 -9.53 2.78 -8.42
C ASP A 25 -11.00 3.05 -8.75
N SER A 26 -11.26 3.46 -9.98
CA SER A 26 -12.63 3.74 -10.46
C SER A 26 -13.57 2.53 -10.38
N LYS A 27 -13.05 1.29 -10.37
CA LYS A 27 -13.88 0.08 -10.17
C LYS A 27 -14.54 0.03 -8.79
N THR A 28 -14.03 0.81 -7.82
CA THR A 28 -14.64 0.92 -6.48
C THR A 28 -15.92 1.77 -6.45
N LEU A 29 -16.15 2.59 -7.49
CA LEU A 29 -17.34 3.44 -7.63
C LEU A 29 -18.66 2.68 -7.49
N THR A 30 -18.75 1.46 -8.00
CA THR A 30 -19.98 0.64 -7.91
C THR A 30 -20.34 0.32 -6.47
N THR A 31 -19.34 -0.03 -5.65
CA THR A 31 -19.53 -0.28 -4.21
C THR A 31 -19.80 1.02 -3.45
N ALA A 32 -19.10 2.09 -3.82
CA ALA A 32 -19.29 3.39 -3.21
C ALA A 32 -20.72 3.91 -3.43
N ARG A 33 -21.28 3.78 -4.63
CA ARG A 33 -22.67 4.15 -4.93
C ARG A 33 -23.68 3.42 -4.06
N LYS A 34 -23.46 2.13 -3.74
CA LYS A 34 -24.33 1.38 -2.83
C LYS A 34 -24.30 1.97 -1.41
N LEU A 35 -23.10 2.30 -0.91
CA LEU A 35 -22.93 2.91 0.40
C LEU A 35 -23.51 4.35 0.45
N THR A 36 -23.34 5.13 -0.61
CA THR A 36 -23.95 6.47 -0.70
C THR A 36 -25.47 6.39 -0.68
N LYS A 37 -26.09 5.40 -1.33
CA LYS A 37 -27.55 5.17 -1.25
C LYS A 37 -27.99 4.77 0.15
N GLU A 38 -27.21 3.91 0.84
CA GLU A 38 -27.51 3.40 2.18
C GLU A 38 -27.39 4.49 3.26
N PHE A 39 -26.33 5.32 3.18
CA PHE A 39 -25.97 6.28 4.24
C PHE A 39 -26.16 7.76 3.86
N LYS A 40 -26.57 8.04 2.63
CA LYS A 40 -26.83 9.40 2.10
C LYS A 40 -25.64 10.34 2.37
N ASP A 41 -25.88 11.53 2.91
CA ASP A 41 -24.88 12.58 3.15
C ASP A 41 -23.83 12.22 4.19
N ARG A 42 -23.98 11.08 4.89
CA ARG A 42 -23.02 10.60 5.87
C ARG A 42 -21.91 9.73 5.29
N PHE A 43 -22.03 9.32 4.03
CA PHE A 43 -20.96 8.64 3.31
C PHE A 43 -20.63 9.39 2.02
N ILE A 44 -19.43 9.94 1.97
CA ILE A 44 -18.93 10.69 0.81
C ILE A 44 -17.79 9.88 0.20
N PHE A 45 -17.87 9.60 -1.08
CA PHE A 45 -16.81 8.94 -1.82
C PHE A 45 -16.10 9.92 -2.74
N VAL A 46 -14.77 9.91 -2.71
CA VAL A 46 -13.92 10.72 -3.57
C VAL A 46 -12.97 9.79 -4.34
N ASN A 47 -13.07 9.82 -5.67
CA ASN A 47 -12.18 9.04 -6.53
C ASN A 47 -10.86 9.79 -6.72
N GLU A 48 -9.99 9.71 -5.72
CA GLU A 48 -8.71 10.42 -5.69
C GLU A 48 -7.65 9.58 -4.93
N LYS A 49 -6.38 9.91 -5.17
CA LYS A 49 -5.25 9.34 -4.43
C LYS A 49 -5.28 9.86 -2.99
N PHE A 50 -5.06 8.99 -2.02
CA PHE A 50 -5.02 9.40 -0.61
C PHE A 50 -3.87 10.37 -0.29
N SER A 51 -2.81 10.40 -1.12
CA SER A 51 -1.74 11.40 -1.02
C SER A 51 -2.21 12.83 -1.27
N ASN A 52 -3.33 13.01 -1.99
CA ASN A 52 -3.93 14.31 -2.29
C ASN A 52 -5.01 14.72 -1.28
N ILE A 53 -5.02 14.10 -0.10
CA ILE A 53 -6.03 14.35 0.94
C ILE A 53 -6.09 15.82 1.35
N ASP A 54 -4.98 16.54 1.29
CA ASP A 54 -4.87 17.97 1.60
C ASP A 54 -5.57 18.89 0.58
N LYS A 55 -5.77 18.41 -0.65
CA LYS A 55 -6.47 19.16 -1.70
C LYS A 55 -7.99 19.09 -1.57
N LEU A 56 -8.49 18.20 -0.72
CA LEU A 56 -9.92 18.05 -0.51
C LEU A 56 -10.40 19.14 0.44
N LYS A 57 -11.39 19.90 -0.02
CA LYS A 57 -12.04 20.92 0.79
C LYS A 57 -12.93 20.23 1.84
N PHE A 58 -12.39 20.01 3.01
CA PHE A 58 -13.14 19.52 4.19
C PHE A 58 -13.83 20.70 4.91
N SER A 59 -14.40 21.66 4.16
CA SER A 59 -14.95 22.88 4.67
C SER A 59 -15.68 22.67 6.02
N ASN A 60 -15.13 23.28 7.08
CA ASN A 60 -15.68 23.33 8.45
C ASN A 60 -15.96 21.98 9.15
N ARG A 61 -15.44 20.87 8.64
CA ARG A 61 -15.62 19.55 9.29
C ARG A 61 -14.49 19.27 10.26
N ASN A 62 -14.84 19.06 11.51
CA ASN A 62 -13.87 18.68 12.54
C ASN A 62 -13.44 17.22 12.35
N LEU A 63 -12.33 17.02 11.64
CA LEU A 63 -11.75 15.69 11.40
C LEU A 63 -11.34 15.04 12.73
N LYS A 64 -11.96 13.91 13.06
CA LYS A 64 -11.64 13.15 14.28
C LYS A 64 -10.55 12.10 14.05
N ALA A 65 -10.52 11.50 12.86
CA ALA A 65 -9.55 10.47 12.54
C ALA A 65 -9.29 10.39 11.03
N ILE A 66 -8.07 9.98 10.67
CA ILE A 66 -7.69 9.54 9.34
C ILE A 66 -7.19 8.10 9.47
N ILE A 67 -7.71 7.21 8.60
CA ILE A 67 -7.35 5.80 8.61
C ILE A 67 -6.82 5.45 7.21
N PHE A 68 -5.59 4.97 7.13
CA PHE A 68 -5.03 4.38 5.92
C PHE A 68 -5.17 2.86 5.98
N ASP A 69 -5.87 2.29 5.01
CA ASP A 69 -5.96 0.87 4.75
C ASP A 69 -5.17 0.62 3.45
N LEU A 70 -3.85 0.36 3.62
CA LEU A 70 -2.93 0.26 2.50
C LEU A 70 -3.11 -1.06 1.73
N GLY A 71 -2.45 -1.17 0.58
CA GLY A 71 -2.48 -2.37 -0.24
C GLY A 71 -3.62 -2.39 -1.25
N TYR A 72 -4.08 -3.59 -1.59
CA TYR A 72 -5.08 -3.85 -2.62
C TYR A 72 -6.19 -4.78 -2.13
N SER A 73 -7.35 -4.68 -2.77
CA SER A 73 -8.51 -5.49 -2.41
C SER A 73 -8.46 -6.87 -3.04
N ILE A 74 -9.16 -7.84 -2.43
CA ILE A 74 -9.35 -9.18 -3.00
C ILE A 74 -9.95 -9.11 -4.41
N ASN A 75 -10.87 -8.18 -4.65
CA ASN A 75 -11.46 -7.99 -5.99
C ASN A 75 -10.42 -7.55 -7.03
N GLN A 76 -9.41 -6.76 -6.62
CA GLN A 76 -8.32 -6.35 -7.50
C GLN A 76 -7.36 -7.49 -7.79
N ILE A 77 -7.10 -8.38 -6.81
CA ILE A 77 -6.29 -9.60 -7.04
C ILE A 77 -6.98 -10.54 -8.01
N ASN A 78 -8.29 -10.73 -7.85
CA ASN A 78 -9.08 -11.65 -8.67
C ASN A 78 -9.37 -11.09 -10.07
N ASP A 79 -9.07 -9.83 -10.33
CA ASP A 79 -9.15 -9.23 -11.65
C ASP A 79 -7.96 -9.67 -12.51
N LEU A 80 -8.18 -10.69 -13.31
CA LEU A 80 -7.14 -11.31 -14.15
C LEU A 80 -6.52 -10.32 -15.13
N GLU A 81 -7.24 -9.31 -15.58
CA GLU A 81 -6.72 -8.27 -16.49
C GLU A 81 -5.71 -7.34 -15.80
N LYS A 82 -5.78 -7.22 -14.48
CA LYS A 82 -4.82 -6.40 -13.73
C LYS A 82 -3.47 -7.08 -13.55
N GLY A 83 -3.38 -8.39 -13.67
CA GLY A 83 -2.12 -9.13 -13.52
C GLY A 83 -1.48 -8.96 -12.14
N LEU A 84 -2.25 -8.69 -11.09
CA LEU A 84 -1.77 -8.55 -9.71
C LEU A 84 -1.49 -9.91 -9.05
N SER A 85 -2.19 -10.94 -9.51
CA SER A 85 -1.99 -12.32 -9.06
C SER A 85 -0.94 -13.02 -9.91
N PHE A 86 -0.07 -13.79 -9.29
CA PHE A 86 0.85 -14.71 -10.00
C PHE A 86 0.13 -15.88 -10.70
N ASN A 87 -1.16 -16.07 -10.43
CA ASN A 87 -2.02 -17.02 -11.15
C ASN A 87 -2.66 -16.41 -12.42
N SER A 88 -2.42 -15.15 -12.71
CA SER A 88 -2.94 -14.50 -13.91
C SER A 88 -2.20 -14.99 -15.17
N LYS A 89 -2.94 -15.23 -16.26
CA LYS A 89 -2.41 -15.71 -17.54
C LYS A 89 -2.31 -14.59 -18.60
N GLY A 90 -2.04 -13.39 -18.25
CA GLY A 90 -2.06 -12.27 -19.19
C GLY A 90 -0.90 -11.33 -19.05
N LYS A 91 -1.07 -10.14 -19.60
CA LYS A 91 -0.10 -9.06 -19.47
C LYS A 91 0.01 -8.63 -18.01
N LEU A 92 1.23 -8.41 -17.55
CA LEU A 92 1.55 -7.82 -16.25
C LEU A 92 1.13 -6.34 -16.21
N ASN A 93 -0.13 -6.05 -15.96
CA ASN A 93 -0.59 -4.67 -15.92
C ASN A 93 -0.24 -3.99 -14.58
N MET A 94 -0.71 -4.53 -13.48
CA MET A 94 -0.54 -4.09 -12.08
C MET A 94 -0.92 -2.63 -11.77
N ARG A 95 -1.48 -1.89 -12.72
CA ARG A 95 -1.89 -0.49 -12.49
C ARG A 95 -3.16 -0.40 -11.65
N LEU A 96 -3.11 0.45 -10.64
CA LEU A 96 -4.25 0.89 -9.85
C LEU A 96 -4.58 2.33 -10.26
N GLY A 97 -5.63 2.51 -11.07
CA GLY A 97 -5.97 3.81 -11.64
C GLY A 97 -5.20 4.15 -12.93
N LYS A 98 -5.07 5.44 -13.23
CA LYS A 98 -4.50 5.97 -14.48
C LYS A 98 -2.97 6.15 -14.37
N ASN A 99 -2.23 5.07 -14.13
CA ASN A 99 -0.77 5.14 -14.18
C ASN A 99 -0.25 4.97 -15.60
N LEU A 100 0.84 5.65 -15.95
CA LEU A 100 1.42 5.62 -17.31
C LEU A 100 2.14 4.31 -17.60
N ILE A 101 2.92 3.80 -16.62
CA ILE A 101 3.79 2.64 -16.79
C ILE A 101 3.10 1.41 -16.16
N SER A 102 3.11 0.29 -16.86
CA SER A 102 2.65 -1.01 -16.37
C SER A 102 3.83 -1.87 -15.92
N ALA A 103 3.56 -2.93 -15.14
CA ALA A 103 4.59 -3.91 -14.80
C ALA A 103 5.12 -4.65 -16.04
N HIS A 104 4.29 -4.78 -17.07
CA HIS A 104 4.71 -5.28 -18.38
C HIS A 104 5.81 -4.40 -19.00
N ASP A 105 5.65 -3.07 -18.95
CA ASP A 105 6.67 -2.15 -19.47
C ASP A 105 7.96 -2.24 -18.63
N VAL A 106 7.83 -2.33 -17.31
CA VAL A 106 8.98 -2.47 -16.40
C VAL A 106 9.77 -3.74 -16.73
N VAL A 107 9.11 -4.90 -16.81
CA VAL A 107 9.77 -6.18 -17.06
C VAL A 107 10.39 -6.24 -18.47
N ASN A 108 9.69 -5.72 -19.48
CA ASN A 108 10.10 -5.87 -20.87
C ASN A 108 11.04 -4.74 -21.39
N LYS A 109 11.09 -3.57 -20.72
CA LYS A 109 11.84 -2.41 -21.23
C LYS A 109 12.90 -1.87 -20.28
N MET A 110 12.75 -2.05 -18.94
CA MET A 110 13.65 -1.44 -17.96
C MET A 110 15.07 -2.05 -18.06
N PRO A 111 16.17 -1.23 -17.97
CA PRO A 111 17.53 -1.72 -17.95
C PRO A 111 17.79 -2.70 -16.78
N TYR A 112 18.78 -3.60 -16.99
CA TYR A 112 19.13 -4.64 -16.01
C TYR A 112 19.41 -4.07 -14.61
N GLU A 113 20.24 -3.04 -14.53
CA GLU A 113 20.63 -2.45 -13.24
C GLU A 113 19.45 -1.89 -12.47
N GLU A 114 18.54 -1.19 -13.14
CA GLU A 114 17.35 -0.62 -12.55
C GLU A 114 16.37 -1.71 -12.12
N LEU A 115 16.15 -2.71 -12.98
CA LEU A 115 15.27 -3.83 -12.67
C LEU A 115 15.77 -4.62 -11.45
N SER A 116 17.08 -4.86 -11.36
CA SER A 116 17.71 -5.51 -10.21
C SER A 116 17.52 -4.69 -8.91
N LYS A 117 17.68 -3.35 -8.98
CA LYS A 117 17.45 -2.45 -7.86
C LYS A 117 15.99 -2.47 -7.42
N VAL A 118 15.04 -2.45 -8.35
CA VAL A 118 13.60 -2.54 -8.05
C VAL A 118 13.30 -3.80 -7.24
N PHE A 119 13.75 -4.96 -7.70
CA PHE A 119 13.56 -6.22 -6.98
C PHE A 119 14.23 -6.24 -5.61
N ARG A 120 15.43 -5.66 -5.52
CA ARG A 120 16.21 -5.62 -4.28
C ARG A 120 15.58 -4.72 -3.22
N TYR A 121 15.21 -3.49 -3.59
CA TYR A 121 14.78 -2.49 -2.63
C TYR A 121 13.26 -2.53 -2.35
N PHE A 122 12.43 -2.75 -3.35
CA PHE A 122 10.97 -2.80 -3.18
C PHE A 122 10.43 -4.21 -2.90
N GLY A 123 11.19 -5.25 -3.25
CA GLY A 123 10.82 -6.63 -2.98
C GLY A 123 11.60 -7.28 -1.85
N GLU A 124 12.69 -6.66 -1.38
CA GLU A 124 13.66 -7.28 -0.49
C GLU A 124 14.12 -8.65 -1.02
N GLU A 125 14.26 -8.74 -2.37
CA GLU A 125 14.60 -9.98 -3.05
C GLU A 125 16.13 -10.16 -3.11
N GLN A 126 16.60 -11.21 -2.44
CA GLN A 126 18.04 -11.49 -2.38
C GLN A 126 18.63 -11.93 -3.72
N LYS A 127 17.82 -12.65 -4.53
CA LYS A 127 18.23 -13.13 -5.85
C LYS A 127 17.92 -12.13 -6.98
N SER A 128 17.73 -10.85 -6.65
CA SER A 128 17.34 -9.77 -7.57
C SER A 128 18.18 -9.72 -8.84
N LYS A 129 19.52 -9.81 -8.71
CA LYS A 129 20.47 -9.78 -9.85
C LYS A 129 20.27 -10.97 -10.80
N ILE A 130 20.13 -12.18 -10.24
CA ILE A 130 19.94 -13.40 -11.04
C ILE A 130 18.60 -13.37 -11.75
N ILE A 131 17.54 -12.94 -11.07
CA ILE A 131 16.20 -12.82 -11.65
C ILE A 131 16.21 -11.78 -12.77
N ALA A 132 16.76 -10.59 -12.53
CA ALA A 132 16.87 -9.55 -13.55
C ALA A 132 17.67 -10.02 -14.78
N LYS A 133 18.82 -10.69 -14.59
CA LYS A 133 19.63 -11.24 -15.70
C LYS A 133 18.83 -12.24 -16.55
N ASN A 134 18.08 -13.14 -15.93
CA ASN A 134 17.25 -14.10 -16.65
C ASN A 134 16.10 -13.42 -17.43
N ILE A 135 15.48 -12.39 -16.84
CA ILE A 135 14.47 -11.57 -17.54
C ILE A 135 15.08 -10.93 -18.79
N ILE A 136 16.27 -10.29 -18.69
CA ILE A 136 16.94 -9.67 -19.84
C ILE A 136 17.20 -10.70 -20.95
N ASN A 137 17.70 -11.88 -20.58
CA ASN A 137 18.01 -12.94 -21.54
C ASN A 137 16.76 -13.49 -22.27
N ILE A 138 15.64 -13.60 -21.55
CA ILE A 138 14.40 -14.14 -22.14
C ILE A 138 13.69 -13.08 -22.97
N ARG A 139 13.61 -11.82 -22.49
CA ARG A 139 12.92 -10.77 -23.23
C ARG A 139 13.58 -10.38 -24.56
N SER A 140 14.87 -10.70 -24.74
CA SER A 140 15.54 -10.53 -26.05
C SER A 140 14.99 -11.48 -27.12
N LYS A 141 14.28 -12.55 -26.71
CA LYS A 141 13.73 -13.58 -27.61
C LYS A 141 12.21 -13.54 -27.71
N LYS A 142 11.53 -13.17 -26.64
CA LYS A 142 10.06 -13.07 -26.59
C LYS A 142 9.60 -12.08 -25.55
N ILE A 143 8.40 -11.53 -25.72
CA ILE A 143 7.73 -10.71 -24.71
C ILE A 143 7.41 -11.56 -23.48
N ILE A 144 7.76 -11.06 -22.29
CA ILE A 144 7.50 -11.74 -21.03
C ILE A 144 6.09 -11.41 -20.56
N LEU A 145 5.29 -12.45 -20.35
CA LEU A 145 3.96 -12.41 -19.72
C LEU A 145 4.05 -12.82 -18.25
N THR A 146 2.90 -12.81 -17.56
CA THR A 146 2.82 -13.16 -16.13
C THR A 146 3.38 -14.56 -15.85
N GLU A 147 2.97 -15.55 -16.64
CA GLU A 147 3.41 -16.94 -16.50
C GLU A 147 4.91 -17.09 -16.73
N ASP A 148 5.46 -16.42 -17.74
CA ASP A 148 6.90 -16.44 -18.00
C ASP A 148 7.71 -15.91 -16.80
N LEU A 149 7.26 -14.80 -16.21
CA LEU A 149 7.91 -14.23 -15.03
C LEU A 149 7.85 -15.19 -13.82
N VAL A 150 6.71 -15.84 -13.59
CA VAL A 150 6.57 -16.86 -12.54
C VAL A 150 7.54 -18.02 -12.77
N ASN A 151 7.58 -18.56 -13.98
CA ASN A 151 8.47 -19.66 -14.34
C ASN A 151 9.95 -19.30 -14.16
N ILE A 152 10.37 -18.08 -14.55
CA ILE A 152 11.74 -17.59 -14.32
C ILE A 152 12.06 -17.63 -12.82
N ILE A 153 11.15 -17.11 -11.99
CA ILE A 153 11.38 -17.04 -10.54
C ILE A 153 11.42 -18.43 -9.91
N GLU A 154 10.51 -19.32 -10.27
CA GLU A 154 10.43 -20.68 -9.74
C GLU A 154 11.67 -21.51 -10.07
N ASN A 155 12.18 -21.41 -11.30
CA ASN A 155 13.40 -22.06 -11.72
C ASN A 155 14.65 -21.59 -10.94
N ILE A 156 14.67 -20.33 -10.52
CA ILE A 156 15.77 -19.77 -9.72
C ILE A 156 15.63 -20.12 -8.23
N LYS A 157 14.41 -20.16 -7.72
CA LYS A 157 14.09 -20.38 -6.31
C LYS A 157 13.64 -21.83 -6.04
N LYS A 158 14.53 -22.78 -6.16
CA LYS A 158 14.22 -24.22 -6.02
C LYS A 158 13.76 -24.64 -4.61
N LYS A 159 14.19 -23.96 -3.54
CA LYS A 159 13.85 -24.32 -2.15
C LYS A 159 12.37 -24.05 -1.86
N HIS A 160 11.74 -24.97 -1.11
CA HIS A 160 10.40 -24.77 -0.58
C HIS A 160 10.37 -23.56 0.37
N SER A 161 9.32 -22.75 0.25
CA SER A 161 9.08 -21.57 1.09
C SER A 161 7.61 -21.57 1.52
N LYS A 162 7.34 -21.13 2.76
CA LYS A 162 5.98 -20.91 3.26
C LYS A 162 5.24 -19.81 2.48
N ILE A 163 5.99 -18.88 1.88
CA ILE A 163 5.46 -17.80 1.06
C ILE A 163 5.73 -18.13 -0.40
N ASN A 164 4.78 -17.86 -1.29
CA ASN A 164 4.96 -18.05 -2.72
C ASN A 164 6.24 -17.36 -3.20
N LYS A 165 7.03 -18.06 -4.02
CA LYS A 165 8.35 -17.63 -4.50
C LYS A 165 8.30 -16.29 -5.26
N SER A 166 7.19 -16.02 -5.96
CA SER A 166 6.98 -14.83 -6.78
C SER A 166 6.54 -13.59 -5.98
N THR A 167 6.08 -13.76 -4.74
CA THR A 167 5.51 -12.66 -3.92
C THR A 167 6.38 -11.42 -3.89
N LYS A 168 7.68 -11.55 -3.61
CA LYS A 168 8.60 -10.42 -3.48
C LYS A 168 8.79 -9.64 -4.78
N VAL A 169 8.90 -10.34 -5.90
CA VAL A 169 9.06 -9.74 -7.23
C VAL A 169 7.76 -9.03 -7.65
N PHE A 170 6.61 -9.67 -7.48
CA PHE A 170 5.32 -9.08 -7.78
C PHE A 170 5.03 -7.86 -6.90
N GLN A 171 5.35 -7.93 -5.60
CA GLN A 171 5.28 -6.79 -4.69
C GLN A 171 6.13 -5.62 -5.18
N SER A 172 7.38 -5.88 -5.59
CA SER A 172 8.29 -4.81 -6.05
C SER A 172 7.79 -4.11 -7.30
N LEU A 173 7.27 -4.86 -8.26
CA LEU A 173 6.67 -4.32 -9.49
C LEU A 173 5.44 -3.47 -9.16
N ARG A 174 4.56 -3.96 -8.29
CA ARG A 174 3.37 -3.25 -7.84
C ARG A 174 3.70 -1.93 -7.15
N ILE A 175 4.65 -1.96 -6.23
CA ILE A 175 5.11 -0.77 -5.51
C ILE A 175 5.63 0.28 -6.49
N LEU A 176 6.44 -0.12 -7.46
CA LEU A 176 6.98 0.79 -8.47
C LEU A 176 5.88 1.38 -9.36
N VAL A 177 5.08 0.52 -9.99
CA VAL A 177 4.02 0.91 -10.94
C VAL A 177 3.03 1.87 -10.30
N ASN A 178 2.76 1.67 -9.02
CA ASN A 178 1.74 2.44 -8.31
C ASN A 178 2.33 3.57 -7.45
N ASN A 179 3.64 3.76 -7.43
CA ASN A 179 4.32 4.76 -6.61
C ASN A 179 3.91 4.67 -5.12
N GLU A 180 3.71 3.44 -4.60
CA GLU A 180 3.08 3.20 -3.31
C GLU A 180 3.83 3.89 -2.16
N ILE A 181 5.17 3.86 -2.19
CA ILE A 181 6.01 4.49 -1.16
C ILE A 181 5.84 6.01 -1.16
N SER A 182 5.94 6.66 -2.33
CA SER A 182 5.77 8.11 -2.43
C SER A 182 4.35 8.53 -2.04
N GLN A 183 3.34 7.75 -2.43
CA GLN A 183 1.96 7.99 -2.03
C GLN A 183 1.78 7.89 -0.52
N LEU A 184 2.40 6.87 0.12
CA LEU A 184 2.35 6.69 1.57
C LEU A 184 3.01 7.86 2.30
N MET A 185 4.21 8.24 1.89
CA MET A 185 4.93 9.36 2.52
C MET A 185 4.16 10.67 2.42
N LEU A 186 3.67 11.01 1.23
CA LEU A 186 2.86 12.22 1.02
C LEU A 186 1.54 12.16 1.80
N GLY A 187 0.88 11.00 1.81
CA GLY A 187 -0.34 10.79 2.56
C GLY A 187 -0.14 11.03 4.06
N LEU A 188 0.92 10.49 4.65
CA LEU A 188 1.27 10.71 6.06
C LEU A 188 1.52 12.19 6.36
N ILE A 189 2.32 12.88 5.53
CA ILE A 189 2.63 14.30 5.70
C ILE A 189 1.35 15.15 5.58
N ASN A 190 0.52 14.89 4.59
CA ASN A 190 -0.68 15.67 4.35
C ASN A 190 -1.77 15.39 5.40
N SER A 191 -1.85 14.16 5.90
CA SER A 191 -2.74 13.84 7.03
C SER A 191 -2.39 14.61 8.29
N PHE A 192 -1.10 14.76 8.55
CA PHE A 192 -0.63 15.55 9.68
C PHE A 192 -1.10 17.01 9.62
N LYS A 193 -1.07 17.63 8.43
CA LYS A 193 -1.52 19.01 8.25
C LYS A 193 -3.02 19.20 8.47
N LEU A 194 -3.81 18.15 8.26
CA LEU A 194 -5.27 18.18 8.31
C LEU A 194 -5.86 17.81 9.66
N LEU A 195 -5.16 16.98 10.43
CA LEU A 195 -5.67 16.53 11.72
C LEU A 195 -5.57 17.63 12.76
N PRO A 196 -6.67 17.97 13.45
CA PRO A 196 -6.64 18.88 14.58
C PRO A 196 -5.97 18.23 15.80
N ILE A 197 -5.66 19.03 16.81
CA ILE A 197 -5.15 18.54 18.09
C ILE A 197 -6.17 17.54 18.67
N GLY A 198 -5.69 16.38 19.12
CA GLY A 198 -6.52 15.26 19.58
C GLY A 198 -7.05 14.35 18.47
N GLY A 199 -6.80 14.67 17.20
CA GLY A 199 -7.13 13.79 16.07
C GLY A 199 -6.27 12.52 16.05
N ILE A 200 -6.81 11.43 15.49
CA ILE A 200 -6.17 10.12 15.45
C ILE A 200 -5.73 9.79 14.02
N LEU A 201 -4.46 9.42 13.84
CA LEU A 201 -3.96 8.82 12.61
C LEU A 201 -3.72 7.32 12.83
N ALA A 202 -4.40 6.47 12.08
CA ALA A 202 -4.22 5.03 12.09
C ALA A 202 -3.79 4.53 10.71
N VAL A 203 -2.83 3.60 10.67
CA VAL A 203 -2.32 3.04 9.42
C VAL A 203 -2.27 1.53 9.52
N VAL A 204 -2.91 0.85 8.57
CA VAL A 204 -2.83 -0.60 8.40
C VAL A 204 -1.82 -0.89 7.31
N THR A 205 -0.79 -1.68 7.62
CA THR A 205 0.30 -2.04 6.70
C THR A 205 0.26 -3.53 6.41
N PHE A 206 0.66 -3.94 5.20
CA PHE A 206 0.62 -5.34 4.76
C PHE A 206 2.00 -5.91 4.44
N HIS A 207 3.04 -5.10 4.40
CA HIS A 207 4.41 -5.56 4.20
C HIS A 207 5.44 -4.71 4.95
N SER A 208 6.64 -5.29 5.12
CA SER A 208 7.75 -4.74 5.91
C SER A 208 8.17 -3.32 5.54
N ILE A 209 8.10 -2.95 4.26
CA ILE A 209 8.53 -1.62 3.80
C ILE A 209 7.54 -0.56 4.27
N GLU A 210 6.23 -0.80 4.11
CA GLU A 210 5.20 0.11 4.63
C GLU A 210 5.35 0.27 6.14
N ASP A 211 5.48 -0.85 6.86
CA ASP A 211 5.61 -0.85 8.32
C ASP A 211 6.82 -0.02 8.78
N ARG A 212 7.98 -0.18 8.12
CA ARG A 212 9.18 0.63 8.43
C ARG A 212 8.97 2.11 8.19
N ILE A 213 8.33 2.49 7.07
CA ILE A 213 8.06 3.90 6.76
C ILE A 213 7.14 4.52 7.81
N VAL A 214 6.06 3.83 8.15
CA VAL A 214 5.10 4.29 9.14
C VAL A 214 5.74 4.42 10.53
N LYS A 215 6.49 3.41 10.97
CA LYS A 215 7.22 3.45 12.23
C LYS A 215 8.25 4.58 12.27
N PHE A 216 9.01 4.74 11.19
CA PHE A 216 9.98 5.83 11.07
C PHE A 216 9.30 7.20 11.14
N PHE A 217 8.19 7.36 10.44
CA PHE A 217 7.41 8.60 10.47
C PHE A 217 6.93 8.92 11.88
N PHE A 218 6.22 8.02 12.53
CA PHE A 218 5.72 8.24 13.89
C PHE A 218 6.85 8.49 14.88
N LYS A 219 7.92 7.71 14.83
CA LYS A 219 9.08 7.89 15.72
C LYS A 219 9.71 9.27 15.59
N ASN A 220 9.91 9.75 14.36
CA ASN A 220 10.53 11.06 14.13
C ASN A 220 9.70 12.24 14.63
N TYR A 221 8.39 12.11 14.67
CA TYR A 221 7.49 13.18 15.09
C TYR A 221 6.90 13.01 16.49
N SER A 222 7.23 11.93 17.21
CA SER A 222 6.68 11.66 18.54
C SER A 222 7.74 11.62 19.65
N GLU A 223 8.98 11.29 19.32
CA GLU A 223 10.06 11.13 20.31
C GLU A 223 11.01 12.34 20.31
N ASP A 224 11.54 12.67 21.49
CA ASP A 224 12.71 13.54 21.56
C ASP A 224 13.89 12.78 20.96
N LYS A 225 14.53 13.33 19.95
CA LYS A 225 15.84 12.83 19.53
C LYS A 225 16.78 13.06 20.70
N LYS A 226 17.21 11.98 21.35
CA LYS A 226 18.31 12.04 22.32
C LYS A 226 19.54 12.52 21.56
N ASN A 227 20.03 13.71 21.88
CA ASN A 227 21.30 14.17 21.33
C ASN A 227 22.37 13.17 21.76
N SER A 228 23.07 12.59 20.81
CA SER A 228 24.29 11.86 21.13
C SER A 228 25.29 12.89 21.73
N ARG A 229 26.00 12.51 22.79
CA ARG A 229 27.02 13.37 23.40
C ARG A 229 28.15 13.78 22.43
N TYR A 230 28.18 13.14 21.25
CA TYR A 230 29.24 13.31 20.24
C TYR A 230 28.76 14.08 18.98
N PHE A 231 27.54 14.55 18.94
CA PHE A 231 27.02 15.31 17.78
C PHE A 231 26.48 16.67 18.22
N PRO A 232 26.73 17.74 17.42
CA PRO A 232 26.14 19.07 17.68
C PRO A 232 24.61 18.98 17.74
N GLU A 233 24.00 19.91 18.47
CA GLU A 233 22.55 19.96 18.62
C GLU A 233 21.82 19.94 17.28
N ILE A 234 21.18 18.81 16.96
CA ILE A 234 20.25 18.72 15.83
C ILE A 234 18.99 19.47 16.26
N LYS A 235 18.52 20.43 15.45
CA LYS A 235 17.26 21.13 15.66
C LYS A 235 16.20 20.13 16.09
N LYS A 236 15.67 20.28 17.31
CA LYS A 236 14.60 19.41 17.86
C LYS A 236 13.38 19.56 16.97
N ASN A 237 12.98 18.52 16.26
CA ASN A 237 11.67 18.50 15.63
C ASN A 237 10.61 18.63 16.73
N LYS A 238 9.65 19.56 16.55
CA LYS A 238 8.53 19.67 17.50
C LYS A 238 7.83 18.32 17.59
N LYS A 239 7.58 17.82 18.82
CA LYS A 239 6.70 16.68 19.06
C LYS A 239 5.31 17.03 18.58
N ILE A 240 4.81 16.26 17.65
CA ILE A 240 3.53 16.54 16.99
C ILE A 240 2.55 15.40 17.27
N PHE A 241 3.07 14.18 17.39
CA PHE A 241 2.28 12.99 17.69
C PHE A 241 2.59 12.44 19.08
N LYS A 242 1.58 11.80 19.67
CA LYS A 242 1.73 10.86 20.78
C LYS A 242 1.44 9.47 20.24
N ILE A 243 2.43 8.56 20.33
CA ILE A 243 2.22 7.15 19.96
C ILE A 243 1.30 6.52 20.99
N ILE A 244 0.15 6.04 20.55
CA ILE A 244 -0.82 5.34 21.42
C ILE A 244 -0.39 3.88 21.58
N ASN A 245 0.01 3.22 20.52
CA ASN A 245 0.41 1.82 20.52
C ASN A 245 1.91 1.71 20.27
N LYS A 246 2.69 1.32 21.28
CA LYS A 246 4.15 1.09 21.15
C LYS A 246 4.50 -0.06 20.19
N LYS A 247 3.62 -1.07 20.10
CA LYS A 247 3.76 -2.21 19.18
C LYS A 247 2.59 -2.22 18.19
N PRO A 248 2.79 -2.70 16.95
CA PRO A 248 1.68 -2.91 16.02
C PRO A 248 0.63 -3.85 16.62
N ILE A 249 -0.63 -3.55 16.34
CA ILE A 249 -1.74 -4.46 16.67
C ILE A 249 -1.82 -5.49 15.55
N THR A 250 -1.68 -6.77 15.90
CA THR A 250 -1.84 -7.88 14.96
C THR A 250 -3.20 -8.55 15.16
N PRO A 251 -3.77 -9.19 14.13
CA PRO A 251 -5.06 -9.85 14.24
C PRO A 251 -5.00 -11.01 15.24
N SER A 252 -6.05 -11.19 16.00
CA SER A 252 -6.21 -12.32 16.92
C SER A 252 -6.45 -13.62 16.16
N LYS A 253 -6.21 -14.77 16.82
CA LYS A 253 -6.51 -16.10 16.23
C LYS A 253 -7.97 -16.21 15.76
N ASN A 254 -8.92 -15.73 16.57
CA ASN A 254 -10.33 -15.74 16.21
C ASN A 254 -10.62 -14.85 14.99
N GLU A 255 -9.96 -13.71 14.89
CA GLU A 255 -10.08 -12.82 13.73
C GLU A 255 -9.55 -13.46 12.46
N ILE A 256 -8.43 -14.17 12.53
CA ILE A 256 -7.86 -14.90 11.39
C ILE A 256 -8.81 -16.02 10.92
N ILE A 257 -9.50 -16.70 11.84
CA ILE A 257 -10.49 -17.74 11.50
C ILE A 257 -11.70 -17.10 10.79
N LEU A 258 -12.22 -15.99 11.32
CA LEU A 258 -13.40 -15.30 10.78
C LEU A 258 -13.09 -14.48 9.51
N ASN A 259 -11.85 -14.08 9.33
CA ASN A 259 -11.37 -13.27 8.21
C ASN A 259 -9.93 -13.68 7.82
N PRO A 260 -9.75 -14.82 7.13
CA PRO A 260 -8.43 -15.33 6.76
C PRO A 260 -7.49 -14.32 6.11
N PRO A 261 -7.97 -13.36 5.26
CA PRO A 261 -7.12 -12.32 4.68
C PRO A 261 -6.49 -11.36 5.71
N SER A 262 -6.97 -11.32 6.96
CA SER A 262 -6.37 -10.48 8.00
C SER A 262 -5.00 -10.98 8.48
N ARG A 263 -4.60 -12.18 8.07
CA ARG A 263 -3.31 -12.81 8.44
C ARG A 263 -2.09 -12.13 7.80
N SER A 264 -2.25 -11.39 6.75
CA SER A 264 -1.15 -10.74 6.01
C SER A 264 -0.49 -9.62 6.79
#